data_d705434a2d775b908f5f86a6a329f507
#
_entry.id   d705434a2d775b908f5f86a6a329f507
#
_cell.length_a   1.000
_cell.length_b   1.000
_cell.length_c   1.000
_cell.angle_alpha   90.00
_cell.angle_beta   90.00
_cell.angle_gamma   90.00
#
_symmetry.space_group_name_H-M   'P 1'
#
loop_
_entity.id
_entity.type
_entity.pdbx_description
1 polymer ?
#
loop_
_entity_poly.entity_id
_entity_poly.type
_entity_poly.pdbx_seq_one_letter_code
_entity_poly.pdbx_strand_id
1 'polypeptide(L)'
;MIIRDYLICLLQMYLLEDLEKNILPYRRERFWEKFLVYCIAALAMFGTNRLESSILNMVMIPVIYMIASMVVFRGNIWKKLVTVCCYYVLAIIPEFLFAALTNAYGVTGASEGFRTETEKTLALLLMSTMTFLFIKCINQVTRKRDYLTIENKTFTVLLMLPTATIIILGLSLIHISEPTRPISIS
;
A
#
# COMPACT_ATOMS: atom_id res chain seq x y z
N MET A 1 -1.12 -3.24 -21.71
CA MET A 1 -0.18 -3.28 -20.59
C MET A 1 -0.05 -1.91 -19.88
N ILE A 2 0.46 -0.87 -20.53
CA ILE A 2 0.68 0.48 -19.93
C ILE A 2 -0.60 1.07 -19.30
N ILE A 3 -1.71 1.09 -20.03
CA ILE A 3 -2.98 1.65 -19.56
C ILE A 3 -3.51 0.91 -18.33
N ARG A 4 -3.43 -0.41 -18.31
CA ARG A 4 -3.83 -1.23 -17.18
C ARG A 4 -3.03 -0.87 -15.91
N ASP A 5 -1.72 -0.83 -16.03
CA ASP A 5 -0.84 -0.58 -14.88
C ASP A 5 -1.06 0.82 -14.31
N TYR A 6 -1.31 1.82 -15.18
CA TYR A 6 -1.69 3.16 -14.75
C TYR A 6 -3.07 3.20 -14.06
N LEU A 7 -4.06 2.48 -14.58
CA LEU A 7 -5.39 2.38 -13.95
C LEU A 7 -5.33 1.76 -12.56
N ILE A 8 -4.43 0.79 -12.35
CA ILE A 8 -4.21 0.20 -11.03
C ILE A 8 -3.62 1.24 -10.07
N CYS A 9 -2.65 2.04 -10.52
CA CYS A 9 -2.11 3.14 -9.69
C CYS A 9 -3.19 4.17 -9.34
N LEU A 10 -4.07 4.51 -10.27
CA LEU A 10 -5.23 5.39 -10.01
C LEU A 10 -6.19 4.79 -8.99
N LEU A 11 -6.47 3.48 -9.10
CA LEU A 11 -7.31 2.78 -8.15
C LEU A 11 -6.70 2.82 -6.74
N GLN A 12 -5.40 2.62 -6.60
CA GLN A 12 -4.70 2.72 -5.32
C GLN A 12 -4.81 4.13 -4.73
N MET A 13 -4.70 5.19 -5.55
CA MET A 13 -4.91 6.57 -5.09
C MET A 13 -6.35 6.81 -4.62
N TYR A 14 -7.33 6.27 -5.33
CA TYR A 14 -8.73 6.34 -4.91
C TYR A 14 -8.98 5.62 -3.58
N LEU A 15 -8.36 4.45 -3.37
CA LEU A 15 -8.47 3.70 -2.13
C LEU A 15 -7.83 4.45 -0.95
N LEU A 16 -6.71 5.12 -1.17
CA LEU A 16 -6.08 5.99 -0.18
C LEU A 16 -7.03 7.15 0.19
N GLU A 17 -7.62 7.83 -0.79
CA GLU A 17 -8.62 8.89 -0.55
C GLU A 17 -9.81 8.37 0.25
N ASP A 18 -10.33 7.19 -0.07
CA ASP A 18 -11.49 6.60 0.62
C ASP A 18 -11.21 6.33 2.10
N LEU A 19 -9.97 5.97 2.45
CA LEU A 19 -9.54 5.84 3.84
C LEU A 19 -9.36 7.20 4.51
N GLU A 20 -8.65 8.13 3.86
CA GLU A 20 -8.26 9.41 4.44
C GLU A 20 -9.44 10.35 4.69
N LYS A 21 -10.44 10.38 3.80
CA LYS A 21 -11.62 11.27 3.90
C LYS A 21 -12.44 11.08 5.18
N ASN A 22 -12.34 9.92 5.82
CA ASN A 22 -13.05 9.64 7.08
C ASN A 22 -12.24 10.06 8.32
N ILE A 23 -10.96 10.35 8.16
CA ILE A 23 -10.02 10.66 9.24
C ILE A 23 -9.57 12.12 9.18
N LEU A 24 -9.41 12.64 7.95
CA LEU A 24 -8.82 13.94 7.68
C LEU A 24 -9.79 14.86 6.93
N PRO A 25 -9.92 16.14 7.31
CA PRO A 25 -10.69 17.11 6.55
C PRO A 25 -9.97 17.50 5.26
N TYR A 26 -10.72 17.72 4.20
CA TYR A 26 -10.17 18.19 2.94
C TYR A 26 -9.59 19.61 3.05
N ARG A 27 -8.46 19.82 2.39
CA ARG A 27 -7.87 21.15 2.14
C ARG A 27 -8.40 21.74 0.84
N ARG A 28 -8.65 20.88 -0.15
CA ARG A 28 -9.17 21.23 -1.47
C ARG A 28 -10.53 20.57 -1.64
N GLU A 29 -11.57 21.38 -1.79
CA GLU A 29 -12.92 20.87 -1.94
C GLU A 29 -13.30 20.62 -3.39
N ARG A 30 -12.64 21.32 -4.34
CA ARG A 30 -12.91 21.16 -5.76
C ARG A 30 -12.48 19.80 -6.27
N PHE A 31 -13.42 19.08 -6.86
CA PHE A 31 -13.19 17.74 -7.41
C PHE A 31 -12.01 17.69 -8.39
N TRP A 32 -11.95 18.64 -9.33
CA TRP A 32 -10.93 18.67 -10.37
C TRP A 32 -9.50 18.85 -9.83
N GLU A 33 -9.33 19.64 -8.76
CA GLU A 33 -8.01 19.83 -8.13
C GLU A 33 -7.52 18.55 -7.46
N LYS A 34 -8.41 17.82 -6.78
CA LYS A 34 -8.07 16.53 -6.16
C LYS A 34 -7.75 15.49 -7.21
N PHE A 35 -8.61 15.39 -8.22
CA PHE A 35 -8.42 14.45 -9.32
C PHE A 35 -7.08 14.65 -10.03
N LEU A 36 -6.70 15.90 -10.31
CA LEU A 36 -5.41 16.22 -10.93
C LEU A 36 -4.23 15.79 -10.05
N VAL A 37 -4.30 16.04 -8.74
CA VAL A 37 -3.24 15.60 -7.80
C VAL A 37 -3.09 14.07 -7.83
N TYR A 38 -4.20 13.35 -7.80
CA TYR A 38 -4.18 11.88 -7.84
C TYR A 38 -3.70 11.33 -9.18
N CYS A 39 -4.04 11.97 -10.30
CA CYS A 39 -3.51 11.60 -11.60
C CYS A 39 -1.99 11.78 -11.67
N ILE A 40 -1.46 12.89 -11.14
CA ILE A 40 -0.01 13.14 -11.09
C ILE A 40 0.67 12.12 -10.17
N ALA A 41 0.11 11.85 -8.99
CA ALA A 41 0.64 10.87 -8.06
C ALA A 41 0.64 9.46 -8.66
N ALA A 42 -0.45 9.06 -9.33
CA ALA A 42 -0.54 7.77 -10.03
C ALA A 42 0.49 7.67 -11.18
N LEU A 43 0.75 8.77 -11.89
CA LEU A 43 1.78 8.82 -12.93
C LEU A 43 3.18 8.65 -12.34
N ALA A 44 3.47 9.29 -11.19
CA ALA A 44 4.72 9.12 -10.48
C ALA A 44 4.92 7.69 -10.01
N MET A 45 3.88 7.05 -9.43
CA MET A 45 3.91 5.63 -9.03
C MET A 45 4.14 4.71 -10.24
N PHE A 46 3.44 4.97 -11.34
CA PHE A 46 3.65 4.21 -12.57
C PHE A 46 5.09 4.34 -13.06
N GLY A 47 5.69 5.53 -13.00
CA GLY A 47 7.09 5.76 -13.34
C GLY A 47 8.05 4.97 -12.44
N THR A 48 7.84 4.98 -11.11
CA THR A 48 8.68 4.21 -10.17
C THR A 48 8.57 2.71 -10.41
N ASN A 49 7.36 2.18 -10.67
CA ASN A 49 7.16 0.77 -10.96
C ASN A 49 7.89 0.29 -12.23
N ARG A 50 8.14 1.20 -13.19
CA ARG A 50 8.90 0.90 -14.41
C ARG A 50 10.40 0.77 -14.18
N LEU A 51 10.91 1.27 -13.07
CA LEU A 51 12.33 1.14 -12.74
C LEU A 51 12.72 -0.25 -12.22
N GLU A 52 11.74 -1.16 -12.06
CA GLU A 52 11.90 -2.58 -11.68
C GLU A 52 12.74 -2.81 -10.41
N SER A 53 12.92 -1.76 -9.60
CA SER A 53 13.66 -1.83 -8.35
C SER A 53 12.71 -1.97 -7.17
N SER A 54 12.67 -3.15 -6.56
CA SER A 54 11.80 -3.43 -5.40
C SER A 54 12.09 -2.50 -4.22
N ILE A 55 13.37 -2.21 -3.96
CA ILE A 55 13.79 -1.32 -2.87
C ILE A 55 13.31 0.11 -3.14
N LEU A 56 13.47 0.59 -4.37
CA LEU A 56 13.02 1.92 -4.75
C LEU A 56 11.51 2.06 -4.62
N ASN A 57 10.75 1.06 -5.07
CA ASN A 57 9.29 1.04 -4.95
C ASN A 57 8.84 1.04 -3.49
N MET A 58 9.50 0.25 -2.64
CA MET A 58 9.18 0.17 -1.22
C MET A 58 9.33 1.53 -0.50
N VAL A 59 10.27 2.37 -0.93
CA VAL A 59 10.50 3.69 -0.34
C VAL A 59 9.68 4.78 -1.03
N MET A 60 9.66 4.79 -2.37
CA MET A 60 9.05 5.89 -3.13
C MET A 60 7.53 5.89 -3.09
N ILE A 61 6.90 4.73 -3.08
CA ILE A 61 5.43 4.64 -3.05
C ILE A 61 4.83 5.30 -1.79
N PRO A 62 5.28 4.98 -0.55
CA PRO A 62 4.80 5.69 0.64
C PRO A 62 5.07 7.20 0.63
N VAL A 63 6.20 7.62 0.05
CA VAL A 63 6.53 9.04 -0.09
C VAL A 63 5.54 9.74 -1.03
N ILE A 64 5.21 9.13 -2.16
CA ILE A 64 4.21 9.67 -3.11
C ILE A 64 2.83 9.76 -2.43
N TYR A 65 2.40 8.75 -1.68
CA TYR A 65 1.17 8.78 -0.89
C TYR A 65 1.18 9.92 0.11
N MET A 66 2.28 10.10 0.83
CA MET A 66 2.41 11.17 1.81
C MET A 66 2.33 12.56 1.18
N ILE A 67 2.98 12.77 0.03
CA ILE A 67 2.91 14.03 -0.72
C ILE A 67 1.48 14.30 -1.18
N ALA A 68 0.78 13.31 -1.76
CA ALA A 68 -0.61 13.43 -2.18
C ALA A 68 -1.52 13.80 -0.99
N SER A 69 -1.36 13.12 0.15
CA SER A 69 -2.09 13.40 1.38
C SER A 69 -1.83 14.82 1.90
N MET A 70 -0.58 15.31 1.86
CA MET A 70 -0.24 16.67 2.27
C MET A 70 -0.91 17.75 1.42
N VAL A 71 -1.04 17.50 0.14
CA VAL A 71 -1.63 18.46 -0.82
C VAL A 71 -3.16 18.47 -0.72
N VAL A 72 -3.79 17.31 -0.58
CA VAL A 72 -5.26 17.16 -0.63
C VAL A 72 -5.93 17.44 0.71
N PHE A 73 -5.33 17.01 1.82
CA PHE A 73 -5.95 17.07 3.14
C PHE A 73 -5.31 18.13 4.05
N ARG A 74 -6.12 18.64 5.00
CA ARG A 74 -5.64 19.47 6.12
C ARG A 74 -5.42 18.59 7.34
N GLY A 75 -4.63 19.08 8.29
CA GLY A 75 -4.45 18.44 9.59
C GLY A 75 -2.99 18.21 9.95
N ASN A 76 -2.79 17.59 11.11
CA ASN A 76 -1.48 17.31 11.66
C ASN A 76 -0.74 16.29 10.79
N ILE A 77 0.55 16.56 10.55
CA ILE A 77 1.44 15.68 9.76
C ILE A 77 1.48 14.25 10.33
N TRP A 78 1.43 14.10 11.63
CA TRP A 78 1.41 12.81 12.31
C TRP A 78 0.16 11.98 11.96
N LYS A 79 -1.02 12.62 11.91
CA LYS A 79 -2.26 11.94 11.51
C LYS A 79 -2.19 11.43 10.07
N LYS A 80 -1.64 12.23 9.17
CA LYS A 80 -1.43 11.84 7.76
C LYS A 80 -0.44 10.69 7.65
N LEU A 81 0.70 10.80 8.34
CA LEU A 81 1.72 9.76 8.35
C LEU A 81 1.14 8.41 8.80
N VAL A 82 0.39 8.41 9.90
CA VAL A 82 -0.26 7.19 10.40
C VAL A 82 -1.23 6.63 9.39
N THR A 83 -2.08 7.48 8.80
CA THR A 83 -3.09 7.03 7.85
C THR A 83 -2.45 6.44 6.60
N VAL A 84 -1.39 7.08 6.08
CA VAL A 84 -0.61 6.57 4.94
C VAL A 84 0.10 5.27 5.29
N CYS A 85 0.72 5.16 6.47
CA CYS A 85 1.33 3.90 6.92
C CYS A 85 0.29 2.78 7.07
N CYS A 86 -0.85 3.06 7.68
CA CYS A 86 -1.95 2.09 7.78
C CYS A 86 -2.43 1.64 6.39
N TYR A 87 -2.62 2.59 5.46
CA TYR A 87 -2.99 2.27 4.09
C TYR A 87 -1.96 1.36 3.41
N TYR A 88 -0.67 1.70 3.55
CA TYR A 88 0.43 0.95 2.94
C TYR A 88 0.46 -0.49 3.46
N VAL A 89 0.29 -0.70 4.77
CA VAL A 89 0.19 -2.05 5.36
C VAL A 89 -1.01 -2.80 4.81
N LEU A 90 -2.18 -2.15 4.73
CA LEU A 90 -3.40 -2.76 4.19
C LEU A 90 -3.26 -3.16 2.71
N ALA A 91 -2.48 -2.40 1.94
CA ALA A 91 -2.20 -2.72 0.55
C ALA A 91 -1.24 -3.92 0.40
N ILE A 92 -0.26 -4.05 1.30
CA ILE A 92 0.72 -5.14 1.28
C ILE A 92 0.14 -6.48 1.75
N ILE A 93 -0.80 -6.50 2.71
CA ILE A 93 -1.38 -7.74 3.25
C ILE A 93 -1.93 -8.67 2.15
N PRO A 94 -2.76 -8.23 1.20
CA PRO A 94 -3.23 -9.07 0.11
C PRO A 94 -2.11 -9.63 -0.78
N GLU A 95 -1.04 -8.85 -1.00
CA GLU A 95 0.12 -9.29 -1.78
C GLU A 95 0.84 -10.45 -1.09
N PHE A 96 1.06 -10.34 0.23
CA PHE A 96 1.65 -11.43 1.01
C PHE A 96 0.77 -12.67 1.10
N LEU A 97 -0.53 -12.49 1.31
CA LEU A 97 -1.48 -13.60 1.31
C LEU A 97 -1.47 -14.34 -0.03
N PHE A 98 -1.46 -13.58 -1.12
CA PHE A 98 -1.41 -14.16 -2.45
C PHE A 98 -0.09 -14.88 -2.71
N ALA A 99 1.05 -14.30 -2.35
CA ALA A 99 2.36 -14.92 -2.45
C ALA A 99 2.46 -16.21 -1.60
N ALA A 100 1.93 -16.20 -0.38
CA ALA A 100 1.90 -17.37 0.48
C ALA A 100 1.05 -18.50 -0.11
N LEU A 101 -0.12 -18.17 -0.66
CA LEU A 101 -1.01 -19.14 -1.31
C LEU A 101 -0.35 -19.74 -2.56
N THR A 102 0.25 -18.92 -3.43
CA THR A 102 0.92 -19.41 -4.64
C THR A 102 2.10 -20.32 -4.31
N ASN A 103 2.89 -19.99 -3.27
CA ASN A 103 3.98 -20.86 -2.80
C ASN A 103 3.46 -22.16 -2.21
N ALA A 104 2.37 -22.13 -1.43
CA ALA A 104 1.78 -23.34 -0.84
C ALA A 104 1.25 -24.32 -1.89
N TYR A 105 0.79 -23.82 -3.04
CA TYR A 105 0.34 -24.64 -4.16
C TYR A 105 1.45 -24.99 -5.18
N GLY A 106 2.73 -24.73 -4.84
CA GLY A 106 3.87 -25.09 -5.69
C GLY A 106 4.03 -24.25 -6.95
N VAL A 107 3.33 -23.11 -7.02
CA VAL A 107 3.53 -22.11 -8.08
C VAL A 107 4.76 -21.29 -7.68
N THR A 108 5.90 -21.66 -8.23
CA THR A 108 7.19 -21.04 -7.92
C THR A 108 7.21 -19.56 -8.32
N GLY A 109 7.41 -18.69 -7.32
CA GLY A 109 7.75 -17.29 -7.48
C GLY A 109 6.60 -16.38 -7.97
N ALA A 110 6.16 -15.44 -7.16
CA ALA A 110 5.11 -14.49 -7.52
C ALA A 110 5.43 -13.63 -8.77
N SER A 111 6.72 -13.54 -9.15
CA SER A 111 7.18 -12.85 -10.36
C SER A 111 7.29 -13.75 -11.59
N GLU A 112 7.54 -15.06 -11.40
CA GLU A 112 7.67 -16.04 -12.49
C GLU A 112 6.41 -16.93 -12.65
N GLY A 113 5.48 -16.88 -11.67
CA GLY A 113 4.34 -17.79 -11.60
C GLY A 113 3.17 -17.45 -12.53
N PHE A 114 3.08 -16.23 -13.03
CA PHE A 114 2.00 -15.89 -13.97
C PHE A 114 2.42 -16.22 -15.40
N ARG A 115 1.87 -17.30 -15.93
CA ARG A 115 2.10 -17.74 -17.32
C ARG A 115 1.49 -16.81 -18.35
N THR A 116 0.43 -16.08 -17.98
CA THR A 116 -0.31 -15.23 -18.90
C THR A 116 -0.54 -13.84 -18.33
N GLU A 117 -0.61 -12.82 -19.19
CA GLU A 117 -0.96 -11.44 -18.81
C GLU A 117 -2.37 -11.34 -18.18
N THR A 118 -3.25 -12.28 -18.53
CA THR A 118 -4.61 -12.37 -17.98
C THR A 118 -4.58 -12.80 -16.52
N GLU A 119 -3.78 -13.79 -16.17
CA GLU A 119 -3.60 -14.25 -14.77
C GLU A 119 -3.03 -13.13 -13.89
N LYS A 120 -2.03 -12.41 -14.39
CA LYS A 120 -1.45 -11.25 -13.71
C LYS A 120 -2.50 -10.15 -13.46
N THR A 121 -3.32 -9.86 -14.44
CA THR A 121 -4.40 -8.87 -14.32
C THR A 121 -5.44 -9.30 -13.29
N LEU A 122 -5.84 -10.56 -13.32
CA LEU A 122 -6.80 -11.12 -12.38
C LEU A 122 -6.27 -11.06 -10.93
N ALA A 123 -5.01 -11.41 -10.72
CA ALA A 123 -4.36 -11.32 -9.41
C ALA A 123 -4.34 -9.88 -8.88
N LEU A 124 -3.94 -8.91 -9.70
CA LEU A 124 -3.92 -7.50 -9.32
C LEU A 124 -5.32 -6.97 -8.97
N LEU A 125 -6.35 -7.35 -9.73
CA LEU A 125 -7.74 -7.00 -9.43
C LEU A 125 -8.21 -7.63 -8.12
N LEU A 126 -7.86 -8.88 -7.87
CA LEU A 126 -8.22 -9.58 -6.65
C LEU A 126 -7.56 -8.94 -5.42
N MET A 127 -6.28 -8.61 -5.49
CA MET A 127 -5.55 -7.90 -4.43
C MET A 127 -6.17 -6.52 -4.16
N SER A 128 -6.49 -5.75 -5.21
CA SER A 128 -7.13 -4.44 -5.09
C SER A 128 -8.53 -4.53 -4.47
N THR A 129 -9.29 -5.58 -4.82
CA THR A 129 -10.61 -5.84 -4.25
C THR A 129 -10.52 -6.19 -2.77
N MET A 130 -9.55 -7.00 -2.35
CA MET A 130 -9.28 -7.31 -0.95
C MET A 130 -8.91 -6.04 -0.16
N THR A 131 -8.02 -5.22 -0.70
CA THR A 131 -7.66 -3.93 -0.08
C THR A 131 -8.89 -3.03 0.08
N PHE A 132 -9.74 -2.94 -0.94
CA PHE A 132 -11.00 -2.20 -0.87
C PHE A 132 -11.91 -2.72 0.25
N LEU A 133 -12.09 -4.03 0.38
CA LEU A 133 -12.90 -4.62 1.44
C LEU A 133 -12.34 -4.30 2.83
N PHE A 134 -11.04 -4.39 3.04
CA PHE A 134 -10.40 -4.02 4.30
C PHE A 134 -10.64 -2.54 4.64
N ILE A 135 -10.48 -1.64 3.67
CA ILE A 135 -10.75 -0.21 3.87
C ILE A 135 -12.22 0.02 4.23
N LYS A 136 -13.17 -0.64 3.56
CA LYS A 136 -14.60 -0.54 3.91
C LYS A 136 -14.90 -1.04 5.30
N CYS A 137 -14.30 -2.15 5.72
CA CYS A 137 -14.43 -2.65 7.09
C CYS A 137 -13.91 -1.63 8.12
N ILE A 138 -12.72 -1.07 7.90
CA ILE A 138 -12.15 -0.04 8.78
C ILE A 138 -13.04 1.21 8.80
N ASN A 139 -13.46 1.70 7.66
CA ASN A 139 -14.35 2.85 7.56
C ASN A 139 -15.69 2.64 8.28
N GLN A 140 -16.23 1.42 8.26
CA GLN A 140 -17.46 1.08 8.97
C GLN A 140 -17.26 1.07 10.49
N VAL A 141 -16.12 0.57 10.96
CA VAL A 141 -15.76 0.56 12.38
C VAL A 141 -15.49 1.97 12.88
N THR A 142 -14.71 2.76 12.13
CA THR A 142 -14.35 4.14 12.52
C THR A 142 -15.56 5.08 12.51
N ARG A 143 -16.49 4.92 11.57
CA ARG A 143 -17.72 5.74 11.50
C ARG A 143 -18.65 5.53 12.69
N LYS A 144 -18.63 4.36 13.35
CA LYS A 144 -19.50 4.04 14.51
C LYS A 144 -18.98 4.61 15.83
N ARG A 145 -17.77 5.15 15.87
CA ARG A 145 -17.17 5.70 17.09
C ARG A 145 -16.60 7.07 16.79
N ASP A 146 -16.96 8.07 17.60
CA ASP A 146 -16.38 9.43 17.58
C ASP A 146 -14.91 9.41 18.04
N TYR A 147 -14.03 8.71 17.30
CA TYR A 147 -12.60 8.57 17.62
C TYR A 147 -11.76 9.81 17.29
N LEU A 148 -12.39 10.95 17.01
CA LEU A 148 -11.67 12.18 16.66
C LEU A 148 -10.90 12.81 17.84
N THR A 149 -11.01 12.26 19.05
CA THR A 149 -10.27 12.69 20.25
C THR A 149 -9.18 11.72 20.70
N ILE A 150 -8.62 10.90 19.78
CA ILE A 150 -7.50 10.04 20.14
C ILE A 150 -6.31 10.92 20.51
N GLU A 151 -5.93 10.88 21.78
CA GLU A 151 -4.71 11.52 22.29
C GLU A 151 -3.49 11.07 21.47
N ASN A 152 -2.53 11.98 21.27
CA ASN A 152 -1.32 11.71 20.48
C ASN A 152 -0.57 10.43 20.92
N LYS A 153 -0.67 10.03 22.20
CA LYS A 153 -0.04 8.80 22.72
C LYS A 153 -0.65 7.52 22.15
N THR A 154 -1.98 7.42 22.09
CA THR A 154 -2.67 6.25 21.53
C THR A 154 -2.39 6.14 20.02
N PHE A 155 -2.24 7.28 19.36
CA PHE A 155 -1.90 7.35 17.95
C PHE A 155 -0.48 6.84 17.67
N THR A 156 0.48 7.14 18.55
CA THR A 156 1.87 6.63 18.45
C THR A 156 1.93 5.12 18.64
N VAL A 157 1.16 4.57 19.58
CA VAL A 157 1.08 3.11 19.78
C VAL A 157 0.45 2.41 18.56
N LEU A 158 -0.60 3.01 17.97
CA LEU A 158 -1.23 2.47 16.77
C LEU A 158 -0.29 2.47 15.56
N LEU A 159 0.65 3.42 15.51
CA LEU A 159 1.69 3.51 14.48
C LEU A 159 2.81 2.50 14.66
N MET A 160 3.13 2.14 15.91
CA MET A 160 4.17 1.14 16.19
C MET A 160 3.82 -0.24 15.64
N LEU A 161 2.54 -0.63 15.68
CA LEU A 161 2.09 -1.94 15.21
C LEU A 161 2.35 -2.15 13.70
N PRO A 162 1.87 -1.29 12.79
CA PRO A 162 2.14 -1.46 11.36
C PRO A 162 3.62 -1.28 11.02
N THR A 163 4.33 -0.39 11.70
CA THR A 163 5.77 -0.18 11.47
C THR A 163 6.57 -1.42 11.87
N ALA A 164 6.28 -2.02 13.02
CA ALA A 164 6.90 -3.28 13.45
C ALA A 164 6.60 -4.42 12.46
N THR A 165 5.37 -4.50 11.95
CA THR A 165 4.98 -5.51 10.96
C THR A 165 5.78 -5.35 9.66
N ILE A 166 5.94 -4.13 9.15
CA ILE A 166 6.73 -3.86 7.94
C ILE A 166 8.20 -4.24 8.15
N ILE A 167 8.78 -3.89 9.32
CA ILE A 167 10.17 -4.23 9.64
C ILE A 167 10.35 -5.75 9.72
N ILE A 168 9.47 -6.46 10.42
CA ILE A 168 9.54 -7.92 10.56
C ILE A 168 9.41 -8.61 9.21
N LEU A 169 8.45 -8.18 8.38
CA LEU A 169 8.25 -8.72 7.04
C LEU A 169 9.45 -8.41 6.13
N GLY A 170 9.99 -7.19 6.18
CA GLY A 170 11.19 -6.81 5.42
C GLY A 170 12.41 -7.65 5.81
N LEU A 171 12.64 -7.84 7.10
CA LEU A 171 13.73 -8.69 7.61
C LEU A 171 13.54 -10.16 7.23
N SER A 172 12.31 -10.68 7.29
CA SER A 172 11.98 -12.05 6.87
C SER A 172 12.26 -12.27 5.38
N LEU A 173 11.92 -11.30 4.53
CA LEU A 173 12.23 -11.38 3.10
C LEU A 173 13.73 -11.36 2.81
N ILE A 174 14.51 -10.55 3.53
CA ILE A 174 15.97 -10.51 3.39
C ILE A 174 16.57 -11.86 3.81
N HIS A 175 16.07 -12.46 4.88
CA HIS A 175 16.58 -13.75 5.37
C HIS A 175 16.24 -14.94 4.45
N ILE A 176 15.09 -14.87 3.76
CA ILE A 176 14.69 -15.90 2.77
C ILE A 176 15.48 -15.75 1.47
N SER A 177 15.91 -14.53 1.11
CA SER A 177 16.64 -14.26 -0.12
C SER A 177 18.14 -14.51 -0.03
N GLU A 178 18.71 -14.74 1.17
CA GLU A 178 20.11 -15.18 1.31
C GLU A 178 20.20 -16.67 0.96
N PRO A 179 20.77 -17.05 -0.21
CA PRO A 179 21.06 -18.45 -0.48
C PRO A 179 22.10 -18.89 0.55
N THR A 180 21.77 -19.90 1.35
CA THR A 180 22.73 -20.63 2.18
C THR A 180 23.90 -21.03 1.28
N ARG A 181 25.03 -20.31 1.37
CA ARG A 181 26.27 -20.71 0.71
C ARG A 181 26.61 -22.08 1.25
N PRO A 182 26.74 -23.14 0.41
CA PRO A 182 27.20 -24.41 0.89
C PRO A 182 28.58 -24.17 1.45
N ILE A 183 28.79 -24.50 2.73
CA ILE A 183 30.11 -24.56 3.35
C ILE A 183 30.83 -25.65 2.61
N SER A 184 31.75 -25.30 1.71
CA SER A 184 32.67 -26.24 1.10
C SER A 184 33.60 -26.71 2.22
N ILE A 185 33.34 -27.91 2.77
CA ILE A 185 34.24 -28.60 3.62
C ILE A 185 35.36 -29.17 2.70
N SER A 186 36.50 -28.50 2.70
CA SER A 186 37.75 -28.98 2.13
C SER A 186 38.47 -29.87 3.13
#